data_cdd585aa9aadac09da12c2e59be4b7ad
#
_entry.id   cdd585aa9aadac09da12c2e59be4b7ad
#
_cell.length_a   1.000
_cell.length_b   1.000
_cell.length_c   1.000
_cell.angle_alpha   90.00
_cell.angle_beta   90.00
_cell.angle_gamma   90.00
#
_symmetry.space_group_name_H-M   'P 1'
#
loop_
_entity.id
_entity.type
_entity.pdbx_description
1 polymer ?
#
loop_
_entity_poly.entity_id
_entity_poly.type
_entity_poly.pdbx_seq_one_letter_code
_entity_poly.pdbx_strand_id
1 'polypeptide(L)'
;MNLPVAVIKAVQEGTCSIFVGSRFAGEAVEAAGGNYPSGKALAKLLGWKKPRPRPGARPTPVVPSVSEGAALYSEANGQAALVALLRAQVGAVDIAQTEAHEAVVSRFPVIHTTCQDDLLERTAAGQGREVELHYRGDPLPEGVEGKTIIYKWRGGLESPDTLAVGPAEELEVDLRKALRKRIRAHTVLFIGYRPDEEEFESLFADLTAAYGGELPRCHLAVA
;
A
#
# COMPACT_ATOMS: atom_id res chain seq x y z
N MET A 1 -20.87 1.85 5.04
CA MET A 1 -20.02 1.27 6.13
C MET A 1 -19.98 2.25 7.28
N ASN A 2 -20.25 1.80 8.51
CA ASN A 2 -20.16 2.67 9.69
C ASN A 2 -18.82 2.40 10.39
N LEU A 3 -17.91 3.37 10.34
CA LEU A 3 -16.68 3.31 11.12
C LEU A 3 -17.00 3.32 12.64
N PRO A 4 -16.24 2.57 13.46
CA PRO A 4 -16.37 2.65 14.91
C PRO A 4 -16.17 4.08 15.41
N VAL A 5 -16.95 4.48 16.41
CA VAL A 5 -16.88 5.84 16.99
C VAL A 5 -15.47 6.19 17.45
N ALA A 6 -14.72 5.21 17.98
CA ALA A 6 -13.34 5.39 18.41
C ALA A 6 -12.41 5.80 17.25
N VAL A 7 -12.62 5.26 16.04
CA VAL A 7 -11.84 5.63 14.86
C VAL A 7 -12.19 7.05 14.43
N ILE A 8 -13.49 7.38 14.36
CA ILE A 8 -13.95 8.72 13.98
C ILE A 8 -13.34 9.77 14.92
N LYS A 9 -13.39 9.51 16.22
CA LYS A 9 -12.80 10.38 17.23
C LYS A 9 -11.29 10.54 17.05
N ALA A 10 -10.57 9.43 16.86
CA ALA A 10 -9.12 9.47 16.66
C ALA A 10 -8.71 10.24 15.39
N VAL A 11 -9.51 10.15 14.30
CA VAL A 11 -9.28 10.96 13.09
C VAL A 11 -9.51 12.45 13.38
N GLN A 12 -10.58 12.81 14.09
CA GLN A 12 -10.88 14.19 14.45
C GLN A 12 -9.84 14.82 15.38
N GLU A 13 -9.24 14.02 16.27
CA GLU A 13 -8.21 14.44 17.22
C GLU A 13 -6.80 14.39 16.63
N GLY A 14 -6.61 13.95 15.37
CA GLY A 14 -5.30 13.79 14.75
C GLY A 14 -4.45 12.67 15.34
N THR A 15 -5.07 11.74 16.09
CA THR A 15 -4.41 10.58 16.73
C THR A 15 -4.60 9.28 15.96
N CYS A 16 -5.05 9.35 14.70
CA CYS A 16 -5.19 8.23 13.80
C CYS A 16 -4.11 8.27 12.72
N SER A 17 -3.38 7.19 12.56
CA SER A 17 -2.46 6.96 11.44
C SER A 17 -3.14 6.07 10.41
N ILE A 18 -2.95 6.37 9.12
CA ILE A 18 -3.50 5.57 8.04
C ILE A 18 -2.41 4.79 7.30
N PHE A 19 -2.74 3.53 6.98
CA PHE A 19 -1.96 2.66 6.11
C PHE A 19 -2.80 2.26 4.90
N VAL A 20 -2.34 2.66 3.74
CA VAL A 20 -3.03 2.46 2.45
C VAL A 20 -2.36 1.32 1.70
N GLY A 21 -3.08 0.23 1.52
CA GLY A 21 -2.62 -0.95 0.81
C GLY A 21 -2.73 -0.80 -0.70
N SER A 22 -2.01 -1.66 -1.42
CA SER A 22 -1.90 -1.66 -2.89
C SER A 22 -3.23 -1.83 -3.64
N ARG A 23 -4.28 -2.29 -2.98
CA ARG A 23 -5.61 -2.46 -3.60
C ARG A 23 -6.46 -1.20 -3.55
N PHE A 24 -6.13 -0.26 -2.68
CA PHE A 24 -6.91 0.96 -2.48
C PHE A 24 -7.14 1.73 -3.79
N ALA A 25 -6.08 1.95 -4.56
CA ALA A 25 -6.17 2.66 -5.83
C ALA A 25 -7.11 1.94 -6.82
N GLY A 26 -6.97 0.62 -6.97
CA GLY A 26 -7.83 -0.18 -7.85
C GLY A 26 -9.29 -0.13 -7.44
N GLU A 27 -9.58 -0.39 -6.17
CA GLU A 27 -10.96 -0.39 -5.65
C GLU A 27 -11.61 0.99 -5.74
N ALA A 28 -10.87 2.06 -5.43
CA ALA A 28 -11.38 3.43 -5.51
C ALA A 28 -11.66 3.86 -6.96
N VAL A 29 -10.79 3.48 -7.89
CA VAL A 29 -10.95 3.80 -9.31
C VAL A 29 -12.10 3.01 -9.92
N GLU A 30 -12.22 1.72 -9.64
CA GLU A 30 -13.33 0.87 -10.09
C GLU A 30 -14.67 1.39 -9.55
N ALA A 31 -14.73 1.78 -8.28
CA ALA A 31 -15.93 2.37 -7.68
C ALA A 31 -16.35 3.69 -8.34
N ALA A 32 -15.38 4.45 -8.87
CA ALA A 32 -15.64 5.67 -9.66
C ALA A 32 -15.94 5.41 -11.15
N GLY A 33 -16.03 4.14 -11.56
CA GLY A 33 -16.29 3.76 -12.95
C GLY A 33 -15.06 3.80 -13.86
N GLY A 34 -13.87 3.95 -13.29
CA GLY A 34 -12.60 3.91 -14.00
C GLY A 34 -12.06 2.49 -14.18
N ASN A 35 -10.94 2.37 -14.85
CA ASN A 35 -10.24 1.11 -15.06
C ASN A 35 -8.81 1.20 -14.54
N TYR A 36 -8.52 0.45 -13.49
CA TYR A 36 -7.19 0.30 -12.91
C TYR A 36 -6.69 -1.13 -13.14
N PRO A 37 -5.44 -1.34 -13.55
CA PRO A 37 -4.95 -2.69 -13.83
C PRO A 37 -4.96 -3.54 -12.57
N SER A 38 -5.72 -4.65 -12.59
CA SER A 38 -5.74 -5.56 -11.45
C SER A 38 -4.36 -6.19 -11.20
N GLY A 39 -4.04 -6.51 -9.95
CA GLY A 39 -2.79 -7.19 -9.59
C GLY A 39 -2.59 -8.49 -10.39
N LYS A 40 -3.67 -9.22 -10.70
CA LYS A 40 -3.63 -10.41 -11.57
C LYS A 40 -3.23 -10.08 -13.01
N ALA A 41 -3.72 -8.97 -13.56
CA ALA A 41 -3.36 -8.53 -14.90
C ALA A 41 -1.89 -8.08 -14.94
N LEU A 42 -1.45 -7.28 -13.97
CA LEU A 42 -0.05 -6.86 -13.83
C LEU A 42 0.89 -8.04 -13.65
N ALA A 43 0.59 -8.98 -12.76
CA ALA A 43 1.43 -10.16 -12.55
C ALA A 43 1.62 -10.96 -13.85
N LYS A 44 0.57 -11.16 -14.64
CA LYS A 44 0.65 -11.83 -15.94
C LYS A 44 1.49 -11.04 -16.94
N LEU A 45 1.30 -9.73 -17.00
CA LEU A 45 2.06 -8.85 -17.89
C LEU A 45 3.56 -8.87 -17.57
N LEU A 46 3.90 -8.97 -16.29
CA LEU A 46 5.25 -9.13 -15.77
C LEU A 46 5.84 -10.55 -15.95
N GLY A 47 5.11 -11.45 -16.61
CA GLY A 47 5.59 -12.80 -16.91
C GLY A 47 5.40 -13.83 -15.81
N TRP A 48 4.65 -13.48 -14.75
CA TRP A 48 4.32 -14.45 -13.72
C TRP A 48 3.58 -15.67 -14.31
N LYS A 49 4.05 -16.86 -13.97
CA LYS A 49 3.47 -18.13 -14.39
C LYS A 49 3.06 -18.93 -13.17
N LYS A 50 1.86 -19.50 -13.24
CA LYS A 50 1.39 -20.39 -12.17
C LYS A 50 2.41 -21.52 -11.95
N PRO A 51 2.90 -21.71 -10.71
CA PRO A 51 3.78 -22.81 -10.37
C PRO A 51 3.14 -24.15 -10.75
N ARG A 52 3.93 -25.07 -11.27
CA ARG A 52 3.45 -26.42 -11.54
C ARG A 52 3.17 -27.14 -10.22
N PRO A 53 1.98 -27.73 -10.03
CA PRO A 53 1.70 -28.49 -8.83
C PRO A 53 2.69 -29.63 -8.68
N ARG A 54 3.19 -29.86 -7.46
CA ARG A 54 3.99 -31.05 -7.18
C ARG A 54 3.12 -32.29 -7.37
N PRO A 55 3.67 -33.39 -7.95
CA PRO A 55 2.95 -34.64 -8.05
C PRO A 55 2.40 -35.08 -6.68
N GLY A 56 1.10 -35.35 -6.58
CA GLY A 56 0.44 -35.76 -5.34
C GLY A 56 0.06 -34.64 -4.36
N ALA A 57 0.41 -33.38 -4.64
CA ALA A 57 -0.04 -32.26 -3.81
C ALA A 57 -1.51 -31.91 -4.09
N ARG A 58 -2.26 -31.58 -3.03
CA ARG A 58 -3.61 -31.02 -3.19
C ARG A 58 -3.49 -29.67 -3.91
N PRO A 59 -4.38 -29.38 -4.89
CA PRO A 59 -4.38 -28.10 -5.57
C PRO A 59 -4.70 -26.99 -4.55
N THR A 60 -3.71 -26.14 -4.27
CA THR A 60 -3.92 -24.90 -3.51
C THR A 60 -4.22 -23.78 -4.51
N PRO A 61 -5.15 -22.88 -4.21
CA PRO A 61 -5.33 -21.67 -4.99
C PRO A 61 -4.02 -20.87 -4.99
N VAL A 62 -3.41 -20.69 -6.16
CA VAL A 62 -2.21 -19.88 -6.30
C VAL A 62 -2.64 -18.51 -6.81
N VAL A 63 -2.44 -17.51 -5.98
CA VAL A 63 -2.73 -16.12 -6.33
C VAL A 63 -1.52 -15.56 -7.11
N PRO A 64 -1.75 -14.89 -8.26
CA PRO A 64 -0.68 -14.23 -8.98
C PRO A 64 0.00 -13.16 -8.13
N SER A 65 1.32 -13.26 -7.99
CA SER A 65 2.14 -12.29 -7.25
C SER A 65 2.73 -11.26 -8.21
N VAL A 66 2.40 -10.00 -7.98
CA VAL A 66 2.98 -8.87 -8.73
C VAL A 66 4.47 -8.73 -8.39
N SER A 67 4.85 -8.94 -7.13
CA SER A 67 6.26 -8.86 -6.68
C SER A 67 7.12 -9.92 -7.34
N GLU A 68 6.67 -11.19 -7.39
CA GLU A 68 7.38 -12.25 -8.10
C GLU A 68 7.49 -11.97 -9.60
N GLY A 69 6.39 -11.52 -10.23
CA GLY A 69 6.39 -11.13 -11.63
C GLY A 69 7.35 -9.98 -11.91
N ALA A 70 7.38 -8.97 -11.05
CA ALA A 70 8.28 -7.83 -11.17
C ALA A 70 9.76 -8.24 -11.03
N ALA A 71 10.08 -9.13 -10.08
CA ALA A 71 11.43 -9.66 -9.92
C ALA A 71 11.88 -10.41 -11.18
N LEU A 72 11.06 -11.33 -11.70
CA LEU A 72 11.34 -12.06 -12.93
C LEU A 72 11.52 -11.14 -14.14
N TYR A 73 10.65 -10.14 -14.28
CA TYR A 73 10.72 -9.17 -15.38
C TYR A 73 11.98 -8.30 -15.29
N SER A 74 12.32 -7.83 -14.09
CA SER A 74 13.52 -7.01 -13.86
C SER A 74 14.81 -7.80 -14.11
N GLU A 75 14.86 -9.06 -13.69
CA GLU A 75 15.98 -9.95 -13.96
C GLU A 75 16.20 -10.16 -15.48
N ALA A 76 15.10 -10.34 -16.23
CA ALA A 76 15.16 -10.59 -17.66
C ALA A 76 15.41 -9.35 -18.52
N ASN A 77 14.90 -8.18 -18.11
CA ASN A 77 14.83 -6.97 -18.95
C ASN A 77 15.49 -5.73 -18.32
N GLY A 78 15.89 -5.83 -17.07
CA GLY A 78 16.45 -4.71 -16.29
C GLY A 78 15.38 -3.84 -15.59
N GLN A 79 15.83 -3.16 -14.54
CA GLN A 79 14.99 -2.29 -13.70
C GLN A 79 14.33 -1.15 -14.51
N ALA A 80 15.05 -0.53 -15.43
CA ALA A 80 14.52 0.56 -16.26
C ALA A 80 13.34 0.11 -17.13
N ALA A 81 13.40 -1.10 -17.69
CA ALA A 81 12.32 -1.66 -18.49
C ALA A 81 11.08 -1.98 -17.62
N LEU A 82 11.28 -2.47 -16.40
CA LEU A 82 10.21 -2.68 -15.42
C LEU A 82 9.50 -1.35 -15.10
N VAL A 83 10.25 -0.32 -14.77
CA VAL A 83 9.71 1.01 -14.47
C VAL A 83 8.92 1.56 -15.64
N ALA A 84 9.45 1.47 -16.87
CA ALA A 84 8.76 1.91 -18.08
C ALA A 84 7.43 1.17 -18.28
N LEU A 85 7.43 -0.14 -18.07
CA LEU A 85 6.23 -0.97 -18.17
C LEU A 85 5.19 -0.57 -17.12
N LEU A 86 5.58 -0.44 -15.85
CA LEU A 86 4.67 -0.06 -14.77
C LEU A 86 4.10 1.34 -14.98
N ARG A 87 4.92 2.30 -15.41
CA ARG A 87 4.46 3.65 -15.78
C ARG A 87 3.43 3.62 -16.90
N ALA A 88 3.65 2.81 -17.93
CA ALA A 88 2.71 2.68 -19.04
C ALA A 88 1.37 2.07 -18.60
N GLN A 89 1.36 1.22 -17.57
CA GLN A 89 0.15 0.56 -17.10
C GLN A 89 -0.59 1.31 -15.99
N VAL A 90 0.14 1.95 -15.10
CA VAL A 90 -0.41 2.56 -13.88
C VAL A 90 -0.32 4.09 -13.94
N GLY A 91 0.78 4.65 -14.44
CA GLY A 91 1.01 6.10 -14.50
C GLY A 91 0.35 6.79 -15.69
N ALA A 92 0.05 6.06 -16.78
CA ALA A 92 -0.59 6.62 -17.97
C ALA A 92 -2.13 6.65 -17.89
N VAL A 93 -2.69 6.05 -16.84
CA VAL A 93 -4.14 6.06 -16.67
C VAL A 93 -4.53 7.47 -16.25
N ASP A 94 -5.33 8.13 -17.06
CA ASP A 94 -6.00 9.39 -16.72
C ASP A 94 -7.07 9.09 -15.65
N ILE A 95 -6.57 8.68 -14.50
CA ILE A 95 -7.39 8.25 -13.37
C ILE A 95 -7.85 9.51 -12.69
N ALA A 96 -9.11 9.84 -12.88
CA ALA A 96 -9.76 10.88 -12.13
C ALA A 96 -9.53 10.66 -10.63
N GLN A 97 -9.17 11.71 -9.92
CA GLN A 97 -9.10 11.71 -8.47
C GLN A 97 -10.44 11.20 -7.93
N THR A 98 -10.41 10.17 -7.09
CA THR A 98 -11.64 9.63 -6.54
C THR A 98 -11.93 10.28 -5.20
N GLU A 99 -13.22 10.29 -4.80
CA GLU A 99 -13.64 10.77 -3.48
C GLU A 99 -12.89 10.07 -2.34
N ALA A 100 -12.50 8.80 -2.54
CA ALA A 100 -11.74 8.04 -1.56
C ALA A 100 -10.32 8.61 -1.37
N HIS A 101 -9.62 8.93 -2.46
CA HIS A 101 -8.29 9.57 -2.39
C HIS A 101 -8.40 10.95 -1.75
N GLU A 102 -9.40 11.74 -2.13
CA GLU A 102 -9.65 13.07 -1.56
C GLU A 102 -9.92 12.99 -0.05
N ALA A 103 -10.71 12.01 0.38
CA ALA A 103 -10.99 11.79 1.80
C ALA A 103 -9.73 11.43 2.59
N VAL A 104 -8.87 10.56 2.04
CA VAL A 104 -7.60 10.19 2.68
C VAL A 104 -6.68 11.39 2.82
N VAL A 105 -6.43 12.10 1.74
CA VAL A 105 -5.51 13.24 1.71
C VAL A 105 -6.00 14.39 2.60
N SER A 106 -7.31 14.66 2.62
CA SER A 106 -7.87 15.76 3.41
C SER A 106 -7.86 15.50 4.93
N ARG A 107 -7.87 14.24 5.35
CA ARG A 107 -8.02 13.85 6.76
C ARG A 107 -6.73 13.43 7.44
N PHE A 108 -5.74 12.97 6.65
CA PHE A 108 -4.51 12.41 7.20
C PHE A 108 -3.30 13.21 6.71
N PRO A 109 -2.63 13.97 7.61
CA PRO A 109 -1.43 14.71 7.25
C PRO A 109 -0.23 13.79 6.99
N VAL A 110 -0.25 12.57 7.54
CA VAL A 110 0.76 11.53 7.30
C VAL A 110 0.08 10.27 6.81
N ILE A 111 0.44 9.84 5.60
CA ILE A 111 -0.11 8.68 4.93
C ILE A 111 1.03 7.68 4.70
N HIS A 112 0.88 6.48 5.24
CA HIS A 112 1.76 5.36 4.92
C HIS A 112 1.13 4.53 3.81
N THR A 113 1.89 4.19 2.76
CA THR A 113 1.34 3.43 1.65
C THR A 113 2.30 2.40 1.08
N THR A 114 1.74 1.30 0.56
CA THR A 114 2.43 0.35 -0.31
C THR A 114 2.10 0.58 -1.80
N CYS A 115 1.25 1.57 -2.11
CA CYS A 115 0.97 1.97 -3.48
C CYS A 115 2.22 2.59 -4.13
N GLN A 116 2.51 2.16 -5.35
CA GLN A 116 3.65 2.65 -6.13
C GLN A 116 3.24 3.74 -7.15
N ASP A 117 1.92 3.91 -7.37
CA ASP A 117 1.37 4.98 -8.20
C ASP A 117 1.48 6.36 -7.52
N ASP A 118 1.12 7.41 -8.24
CA ASP A 118 1.18 8.81 -7.79
C ASP A 118 -0.21 9.43 -7.51
N LEU A 119 -1.23 8.61 -7.31
CA LEU A 119 -2.61 9.09 -7.14
C LEU A 119 -2.80 9.93 -5.88
N LEU A 120 -2.21 9.53 -4.77
CA LEU A 120 -2.27 10.28 -3.51
C LEU A 120 -1.55 11.63 -3.64
N GLU A 121 -0.39 11.65 -4.30
CA GLU A 121 0.39 12.85 -4.56
C GLU A 121 -0.37 13.83 -5.45
N ARG A 122 -0.93 13.35 -6.56
CA ARG A 122 -1.74 14.18 -7.47
C ARG A 122 -2.98 14.71 -6.79
N THR A 123 -3.61 13.91 -5.95
CA THR A 123 -4.78 14.33 -5.17
C THR A 123 -4.41 15.44 -4.19
N ALA A 124 -3.31 15.31 -3.46
CA ALA A 124 -2.84 16.31 -2.53
C ALA A 124 -2.49 17.63 -3.24
N ALA A 125 -1.76 17.55 -4.35
CA ALA A 125 -1.44 18.71 -5.17
C ALA A 125 -2.71 19.38 -5.72
N GLY A 126 -3.71 18.61 -6.16
CA GLY A 126 -5.00 19.12 -6.62
C GLY A 126 -5.80 19.84 -5.53
N GLN A 127 -5.57 19.51 -4.26
CA GLN A 127 -6.14 20.22 -3.10
C GLN A 127 -5.26 21.41 -2.64
N GLY A 128 -4.22 21.77 -3.38
CA GLY A 128 -3.31 22.86 -3.05
C GLY A 128 -2.39 22.57 -1.85
N ARG A 129 -2.19 21.30 -1.48
CA ARG A 129 -1.32 20.90 -0.39
C ARG A 129 0.09 20.66 -0.90
N GLU A 130 1.08 21.09 -0.13
CA GLU A 130 2.47 20.73 -0.36
C GLU A 130 2.66 19.24 -0.04
N VAL A 131 3.29 18.49 -0.94
CA VAL A 131 3.55 17.07 -0.78
C VAL A 131 5.02 16.85 -0.45
N GLU A 132 5.29 16.08 0.59
CA GLU A 132 6.62 15.61 0.97
C GLU A 132 6.64 14.08 0.91
N LEU A 133 7.55 13.53 0.08
CA LEU A 133 7.69 12.10 -0.11
C LEU A 133 8.80 11.55 0.76
N HIS A 134 8.50 10.47 1.45
CA HIS A 134 9.45 9.66 2.19
C HIS A 134 9.45 8.23 1.67
N TYR A 135 10.59 7.59 1.76
CA TYR A 135 10.76 6.21 1.29
C TYR A 135 11.32 5.33 2.42
N ARG A 136 11.40 4.04 2.16
CA ARG A 136 12.02 3.08 3.08
C ARG A 136 13.46 3.51 3.42
N GLY A 137 13.76 3.53 4.71
CA GLY A 137 15.06 3.97 5.22
C GLY A 137 15.08 5.42 5.73
N ASP A 138 14.13 6.23 5.29
CA ASP A 138 13.95 7.56 5.83
C ASP A 138 13.43 7.52 7.28
N PRO A 139 13.70 8.53 8.10
CA PRO A 139 13.07 8.66 9.40
C PRO A 139 11.55 8.64 9.29
N LEU A 140 10.87 8.04 10.28
CA LEU A 140 9.41 8.08 10.31
C LEU A 140 8.95 9.55 10.40
N PRO A 141 8.13 9.99 9.43
CA PRO A 141 7.71 11.37 9.37
C PRO A 141 6.78 11.72 10.54
N GLU A 142 6.89 12.95 10.98
CA GLU A 142 5.93 13.59 11.87
C GLU A 142 5.12 14.59 11.06
N GLY A 143 3.81 14.70 11.38
CA GLY A 143 2.93 15.61 10.65
C GLY A 143 3.41 17.06 10.76
N VAL A 144 3.47 17.75 9.63
CA VAL A 144 3.77 19.19 9.54
C VAL A 144 2.51 19.89 9.05
N GLU A 145 2.14 20.99 9.72
CA GLU A 145 0.97 21.77 9.32
C GLU A 145 1.10 22.28 7.88
N GLY A 146 0.04 22.16 7.11
CA GLY A 146 -0.01 22.59 5.72
C GLY A 146 0.58 21.62 4.71
N LYS A 147 1.26 20.57 5.15
CA LYS A 147 1.83 19.55 4.27
C LYS A 147 1.09 18.23 4.33
N THR A 148 1.13 17.49 3.23
CA THR A 148 0.77 16.07 3.18
C THR A 148 2.05 15.26 3.03
N ILE A 149 2.36 14.45 4.03
CA ILE A 149 3.53 13.59 4.02
C ILE A 149 3.09 12.20 3.59
N ILE A 150 3.72 11.67 2.55
CA ILE A 150 3.41 10.33 2.03
C ILE A 150 4.66 9.46 2.17
N TYR A 151 4.56 8.43 3.00
CA TYR A 151 5.63 7.45 3.19
C TYR A 151 5.37 6.22 2.33
N LYS A 152 6.18 6.04 1.27
CA LYS A 152 6.05 4.95 0.29
C LYS A 152 6.96 3.77 0.65
N TRP A 153 6.41 2.76 1.28
CA TRP A 153 7.15 1.59 1.77
C TRP A 153 7.75 0.72 0.67
N ARG A 154 7.16 0.74 -0.52
CA ARG A 154 7.64 0.00 -1.70
C ARG A 154 8.25 0.90 -2.76
N GLY A 155 8.56 2.15 -2.41
CA GLY A 155 9.03 3.15 -3.36
C GLY A 155 7.92 3.67 -4.28
N GLY A 156 8.29 4.50 -5.23
CA GLY A 156 7.37 5.13 -6.16
C GLY A 156 7.89 5.13 -7.59
N LEU A 157 6.96 5.14 -8.54
CA LEU A 157 7.29 5.23 -9.97
C LEU A 157 7.95 6.57 -10.34
N GLU A 158 7.74 7.60 -9.53
CA GLU A 158 8.38 8.92 -9.67
C GLU A 158 9.88 8.87 -9.32
N SER A 159 10.27 7.96 -8.40
CA SER A 159 11.65 7.76 -7.93
C SER A 159 12.07 6.30 -8.13
N PRO A 160 12.44 5.90 -9.36
CA PRO A 160 12.68 4.50 -9.72
C PRO A 160 13.71 3.77 -8.87
N ASP A 161 14.70 4.48 -8.36
CA ASP A 161 15.76 3.90 -7.51
C ASP A 161 15.24 3.45 -6.13
N THR A 162 14.05 3.93 -5.74
CA THR A 162 13.40 3.56 -4.49
C THR A 162 12.52 2.32 -4.62
N LEU A 163 12.20 1.91 -5.88
CA LEU A 163 11.30 0.79 -6.13
C LEU A 163 11.87 -0.52 -5.57
N ALA A 164 11.17 -1.07 -4.62
CA ALA A 164 11.48 -2.38 -4.10
C ALA A 164 10.90 -3.46 -5.02
N VAL A 165 11.81 -4.11 -5.73
CA VAL A 165 11.55 -5.27 -6.58
C VAL A 165 12.23 -6.45 -5.91
N GLY A 166 11.57 -7.10 -4.98
CA GLY A 166 12.18 -8.20 -4.26
C GLY A 166 11.22 -8.90 -3.30
N PRO A 167 11.64 -9.99 -2.68
CA PRO A 167 10.81 -10.68 -1.71
C PRO A 167 10.39 -9.73 -0.59
N ALA A 168 9.15 -9.87 -0.17
CA ALA A 168 8.50 -9.01 0.82
C ALA A 168 9.20 -8.97 2.19
N GLU A 169 10.03 -9.97 2.48
CA GLU A 169 10.65 -10.19 3.79
C GLU A 169 11.52 -9.02 4.30
N GLU A 170 12.35 -8.42 3.45
CA GLU A 170 13.17 -7.27 3.88
C GLU A 170 12.35 -5.99 4.11
N LEU A 171 11.30 -5.81 3.33
CA LEU A 171 10.37 -4.68 3.45
C LEU A 171 9.55 -4.77 4.73
N GLU A 172 9.18 -5.98 5.12
CA GLU A 172 8.34 -6.24 6.26
C GLU A 172 8.98 -5.87 7.60
N VAL A 173 10.29 -6.03 7.76
CA VAL A 173 10.96 -5.76 9.06
C VAL A 173 10.85 -4.29 9.45
N ASP A 174 11.08 -3.36 8.54
CA ASP A 174 11.02 -1.93 8.83
C ASP A 174 9.58 -1.45 8.98
N LEU A 175 8.67 -1.97 8.15
CA LEU A 175 7.23 -1.72 8.28
C LEU A 175 6.69 -2.21 9.63
N ARG A 176 7.08 -3.40 10.07
CA ARG A 176 6.70 -3.94 11.39
C ARG A 176 7.20 -3.07 12.55
N LYS A 177 8.44 -2.59 12.49
CA LYS A 177 8.99 -1.66 13.49
C LYS A 177 8.20 -0.35 13.51
N ALA A 178 7.91 0.22 12.34
CA ALA A 178 7.14 1.44 12.21
C ALA A 178 5.73 1.29 12.77
N LEU A 179 5.05 0.22 12.40
CA LEU A 179 3.71 -0.10 12.91
C LEU A 179 3.69 -0.28 14.43
N ARG A 180 4.64 -1.01 15.00
CA ARG A 180 4.76 -1.13 16.46
C ARG A 180 4.90 0.22 17.16
N LYS A 181 5.69 1.12 16.59
CA LYS A 181 5.84 2.49 17.13
C LYS A 181 4.52 3.26 17.04
N ARG A 182 3.82 3.19 15.90
CA ARG A 182 2.57 3.92 15.67
C ARG A 182 1.42 3.40 16.52
N ILE A 183 1.23 2.09 16.62
CA ILE A 183 0.16 1.47 17.42
C ILE A 183 0.24 1.84 18.91
N ARG A 184 1.43 2.10 19.43
CA ARG A 184 1.60 2.56 20.82
C ARG A 184 1.03 3.95 21.06
N ALA A 185 1.12 4.83 20.08
CA ALA A 185 0.76 6.24 20.21
C ALA A 185 -0.58 6.59 19.55
N HIS A 186 -0.95 5.88 18.48
CA HIS A 186 -2.05 6.24 17.61
C HIS A 186 -3.01 5.06 17.41
N THR A 187 -4.25 5.39 17.09
CA THR A 187 -5.14 4.45 16.40
C THR A 187 -4.62 4.24 14.99
N VAL A 188 -4.54 3.00 14.53
CA VAL A 188 -4.07 2.68 13.17
C VAL A 188 -5.24 2.15 12.34
N LEU A 189 -5.48 2.80 11.20
CA LEU A 189 -6.47 2.40 10.23
C LEU A 189 -5.79 1.84 8.99
N PHE A 190 -6.12 0.60 8.63
CA PHE A 190 -5.70 -0.05 7.40
C PHE A 190 -6.83 -0.01 6.38
N ILE A 191 -6.55 0.45 5.16
CA ILE A 191 -7.47 0.42 4.03
C ILE A 191 -6.78 -0.17 2.79
N GLY A 192 -7.55 -0.80 1.90
CA GLY A 192 -6.98 -1.43 0.69
C GLY A 192 -6.11 -2.65 0.97
N TYR A 193 -6.31 -3.31 2.12
CA TYR A 193 -5.73 -4.60 2.47
C TYR A 193 -6.83 -5.65 2.60
N ARG A 194 -6.50 -6.89 2.32
CA ARG A 194 -7.40 -8.02 2.58
C ARG A 194 -6.85 -8.88 3.71
N PRO A 195 -7.73 -9.37 4.60
CA PRO A 195 -7.32 -10.24 5.70
C PRO A 195 -6.70 -11.57 5.23
N ASP A 196 -7.08 -12.04 4.04
CA ASP A 196 -6.63 -13.29 3.42
C ASP A 196 -5.37 -13.13 2.55
N GLU A 197 -4.76 -11.96 2.53
CA GLU A 197 -3.45 -11.76 1.90
C GLU A 197 -2.34 -12.22 2.84
N GLU A 198 -1.52 -13.16 2.39
CA GLU A 198 -0.45 -13.78 3.19
C GLU A 198 0.48 -12.73 3.85
N GLU A 199 0.84 -11.68 3.10
CA GLU A 199 1.67 -10.58 3.60
C GLU A 199 1.00 -9.85 4.77
N PHE A 200 -0.32 -9.62 4.66
CA PHE A 200 -1.08 -8.91 5.69
C PHE A 200 -1.34 -9.82 6.91
N GLU A 201 -1.66 -11.09 6.68
CA GLU A 201 -1.84 -12.08 7.73
C GLU A 201 -0.56 -12.25 8.56
N SER A 202 0.59 -12.39 7.90
CA SER A 202 1.90 -12.47 8.55
C SER A 202 2.21 -11.22 9.38
N LEU A 203 2.00 -10.02 8.83
CA LEU A 203 2.19 -8.75 9.53
C LEU A 203 1.32 -8.66 10.79
N PHE A 204 0.04 -9.03 10.67
CA PHE A 204 -0.91 -8.99 11.78
C PHE A 204 -0.61 -10.03 12.86
N ALA A 205 -0.21 -11.25 12.49
CA ALA A 205 0.18 -12.29 13.42
C ALA A 205 1.37 -11.85 14.30
N ASP A 206 2.39 -11.26 13.68
CA ASP A 206 3.56 -10.76 14.40
C ASP A 206 3.23 -9.57 15.33
N LEU A 207 2.41 -8.65 14.86
CA LEU A 207 1.96 -7.54 15.68
C LEU A 207 1.13 -8.05 16.86
N THR A 208 0.21 -8.97 16.63
CA THR A 208 -0.63 -9.58 17.67
C THR A 208 0.21 -10.31 18.72
N ALA A 209 1.20 -11.10 18.28
CA ALA A 209 2.13 -11.77 19.18
C ALA A 209 2.94 -10.77 20.04
N ALA A 210 3.36 -9.65 19.45
CA ALA A 210 4.11 -8.61 20.17
C ALA A 210 3.28 -7.88 21.23
N TYR A 211 1.94 -7.97 21.17
CA TYR A 211 1.01 -7.36 22.12
C TYR A 211 0.24 -8.37 22.97
N GLY A 212 0.74 -9.60 23.09
CA GLY A 212 0.15 -10.61 23.99
C GLY A 212 -1.18 -11.20 23.51
N GLY A 213 -1.46 -11.17 22.21
CA GLY A 213 -2.63 -11.79 21.59
C GLY A 213 -3.72 -10.81 21.13
N GLU A 214 -3.69 -9.56 21.56
CA GLU A 214 -4.66 -8.55 21.14
C GLU A 214 -3.96 -7.30 20.63
N LEU A 215 -4.40 -6.79 19.49
CA LEU A 215 -3.92 -5.52 18.94
C LEU A 215 -4.78 -4.36 19.45
N PRO A 216 -4.29 -3.56 20.39
CA PRO A 216 -5.01 -2.37 20.80
C PRO A 216 -4.96 -1.34 19.66
N ARG A 217 -6.06 -0.67 19.39
CA ARG A 217 -6.15 0.47 18.49
C ARG A 217 -5.84 0.20 17.02
N CYS A 218 -6.00 -1.03 16.55
CA CYS A 218 -5.91 -1.35 15.12
C CYS A 218 -7.29 -1.60 14.52
N HIS A 219 -7.53 -1.06 13.35
CA HIS A 219 -8.78 -1.22 12.61
C HIS A 219 -8.48 -1.49 11.13
N LEU A 220 -9.19 -2.46 10.58
CA LEU A 220 -9.16 -2.77 9.14
C LEU A 220 -10.48 -2.37 8.53
N ALA A 221 -10.45 -1.46 7.55
CA ALA A 221 -11.58 -1.17 6.71
C ALA A 221 -11.50 -2.07 5.47
N VAL A 222 -12.45 -2.98 5.36
CA VAL A 222 -12.65 -3.83 4.19
C VAL A 222 -13.77 -3.22 3.37
N ALA A 223 -13.50 -2.97 2.07
CA ALA A 223 -14.51 -2.49 1.12
C ALA A 223 -15.40 -3.63 0.62
#